data_b5c75b907d82799b324db3807dd4036b
#
_entry.id   b5c75b907d82799b324db3807dd4036b
#
_cell.length_a   1.000
_cell.length_b   1.000
_cell.length_c   1.000
_cell.angle_alpha   90.00
_cell.angle_beta   90.00
_cell.angle_gamma   90.00
#
_symmetry.space_group_name_H-M   'P 1'
#
loop_
_entity.id
_entity.type
_entity.pdbx_description
1 polymer ?
#
loop_
_entity_poly.entity_id
_entity_poly.type
_entity_poly.pdbx_seq_one_letter_code
_entity_poly.pdbx_strand_id
1 'polypeptide(L)'
;MREIFVEKREELIRIAVKENDELVECLVEEKTIEPQIGEVYKARVKNIIPAINSIFLDIGLAKEAYMYYSEELKRTGVKKGQELLVEVLKEPLGNKGAKVSNKVNILGRYIVLTIGVEGITISKRISDMEQRQRLINLTKPIKGIEIVYRTEAETATDEELLSELNSLLEKKEEMENKLRYSTTIGKVKSNSMILRFLEELDDRKTRIIADDYKLLENIKNLLKEKKAIEFKFYESKRTLFDYSGIEKEIIKLRHKKVNLHCGGYIVIDKTEAMYVIDVNSGKNVKGRDFNKTIMQTNLEAAKEVGRQIRLRNLSGIIVVDFIDMRDESQKVHVIKALKKSLEADKGNVKIFPFTELDLIQISRKRKGKSIYEYLEEPCGKCKSNGFILKLSYIENLIRNEIIKCYNENSIKDFYIEIDKNYEEDIKQDIFKFLKNIEGIDKEIYLNFVYDIEGYRIEPLIFASQKENYQKYKIKTIEKL
;
A
#
# COMPACT_ATOMS: atom_id res chain seq x y z
N MET A 1 -4.27 15.62 16.07
CA MET A 1 -3.85 14.28 16.57
C MET A 1 -3.80 13.34 15.39
N ARG A 2 -2.81 12.45 15.31
CA ARG A 2 -2.73 11.44 14.23
C ARG A 2 -3.30 10.12 14.73
N GLU A 3 -4.20 9.53 13.96
CA GLU A 3 -4.78 8.23 14.22
C GLU A 3 -4.50 7.28 13.05
N ILE A 4 -4.08 6.06 13.37
CA ILE A 4 -3.78 5.01 12.41
C ILE A 4 -4.72 3.84 12.69
N PHE A 5 -5.56 3.54 11.73
CA PHE A 5 -6.51 2.44 11.78
C PHE A 5 -5.92 1.26 11.01
N VAL A 6 -5.82 0.11 11.65
CA VAL A 6 -5.28 -1.11 11.07
C VAL A 6 -6.36 -2.17 11.09
N GLU A 7 -6.88 -2.51 9.94
CA GLU A 7 -7.95 -3.49 9.80
C GLU A 7 -7.45 -4.73 9.09
N LYS A 8 -7.74 -5.91 9.63
CA LYS A 8 -7.35 -7.20 9.07
C LYS A 8 -8.57 -7.98 8.59
N ARG A 9 -8.50 -8.47 7.37
CA ARG A 9 -9.48 -9.34 6.74
C ARG A 9 -8.77 -10.54 6.12
N GLU A 10 -8.96 -11.74 6.64
CA GLU A 10 -8.32 -12.98 6.15
C GLU A 10 -6.89 -12.75 5.62
N GLU A 11 -6.75 -12.58 4.30
CA GLU A 11 -5.47 -12.36 3.60
C GLU A 11 -5.19 -10.89 3.29
N LEU A 12 -6.04 -9.97 3.77
CA LEU A 12 -5.94 -8.54 3.51
C LEU A 12 -5.65 -7.76 4.80
N ILE A 13 -4.67 -6.86 4.77
CA ILE A 13 -4.45 -5.87 5.81
C ILE A 13 -4.58 -4.48 5.18
N ARG A 14 -5.37 -3.61 5.81
CA ARG A 14 -5.59 -2.23 5.37
C ARG A 14 -5.15 -1.27 6.45
N ILE A 15 -4.46 -0.21 6.05
CA ILE A 15 -4.15 0.92 6.94
C ILE A 15 -4.81 2.18 6.40
N ALA A 16 -5.39 2.95 7.30
CA ALA A 16 -5.85 4.29 7.05
C ALA A 16 -5.26 5.23 8.10
N VAL A 17 -4.75 6.37 7.65
CA VAL A 17 -4.21 7.41 8.53
C VAL A 17 -5.11 8.63 8.48
N LYS A 18 -5.61 9.06 9.65
CA LYS A 18 -6.32 10.32 9.81
C LYS A 18 -5.45 11.32 10.58
N GLU A 19 -5.41 12.55 10.09
CA GLU A 19 -4.83 13.69 10.78
C GLU A 19 -5.93 14.76 10.96
N ASN A 20 -6.25 15.10 12.21
CA ASN A 20 -7.34 16.03 12.54
C ASN A 20 -8.69 15.65 11.86
N ASP A 21 -9.05 14.38 11.95
CA ASP A 21 -10.25 13.76 11.35
C ASP A 21 -10.27 13.68 9.82
N GLU A 22 -9.26 14.19 9.12
CA GLU A 22 -9.13 14.04 7.67
C GLU A 22 -8.31 12.81 7.31
N LEU A 23 -8.80 11.99 6.37
CA LEU A 23 -8.07 10.87 5.80
C LEU A 23 -6.93 11.39 4.93
N VAL A 24 -5.69 11.03 5.26
CA VAL A 24 -4.49 11.53 4.58
C VAL A 24 -3.66 10.46 3.89
N GLU A 25 -3.83 9.18 4.27
CA GLU A 25 -3.11 8.07 3.66
C GLU A 25 -3.91 6.78 3.75
N CYS A 26 -3.87 5.96 2.70
CA CYS A 26 -4.44 4.62 2.67
C CYS A 26 -3.43 3.65 2.08
N LEU A 27 -3.21 2.53 2.77
CA LEU A 27 -2.35 1.44 2.32
C LEU A 27 -3.15 0.15 2.39
N VAL A 28 -2.97 -0.68 1.37
CA VAL A 28 -3.60 -2.01 1.28
C VAL A 28 -2.54 -3.02 0.94
N GLU A 29 -2.45 -4.06 1.74
CA GLU A 29 -1.54 -5.17 1.53
C GLU A 29 -2.34 -6.47 1.48
N GLU A 30 -2.27 -7.15 0.34
CA GLU A 30 -2.84 -8.47 0.16
C GLU A 30 -1.74 -9.51 0.38
N LYS A 31 -1.99 -10.52 1.19
CA LYS A 31 -1.15 -11.69 1.23
C LYS A 31 -1.24 -12.43 -0.10
N THR A 32 -0.18 -12.40 -0.84
CA THR A 32 -0.07 -13.17 -2.08
C THR A 32 0.87 -14.35 -1.89
N ILE A 33 0.60 -15.43 -2.62
CA ILE A 33 1.53 -16.57 -2.73
C ILE A 33 2.72 -16.16 -3.60
N GLU A 34 2.52 -15.20 -4.52
CA GLU A 34 3.58 -14.71 -5.39
C GLU A 34 4.64 -13.90 -4.61
N PRO A 35 5.92 -14.05 -4.96
CA PRO A 35 7.01 -13.36 -4.28
C PRO A 35 6.95 -11.86 -4.51
N GLN A 36 7.01 -11.10 -3.42
CA GLN A 36 6.93 -9.65 -3.41
C GLN A 36 8.31 -9.00 -3.31
N ILE A 37 8.48 -7.80 -3.88
CA ILE A 37 9.75 -7.05 -3.84
C ILE A 37 10.22 -6.87 -2.39
N GLY A 38 11.49 -7.21 -2.14
CA GLY A 38 12.15 -7.09 -0.83
C GLY A 38 11.87 -8.24 0.14
N GLU A 39 11.09 -9.25 -0.27
CA GLU A 39 11.02 -10.52 0.46
C GLU A 39 12.32 -11.31 0.30
N VAL A 40 12.70 -12.01 1.35
CA VAL A 40 13.90 -12.85 1.36
C VAL A 40 13.51 -14.31 1.40
N TYR A 41 14.12 -15.08 0.51
CA TYR A 41 13.88 -16.52 0.38
C TYR A 41 15.18 -17.30 0.62
N LYS A 42 15.05 -18.47 1.23
CA LYS A 42 16.02 -19.55 1.10
C LYS A 42 15.78 -20.19 -0.27
N ALA A 43 16.76 -20.09 -1.14
CA ALA A 43 16.67 -20.56 -2.52
C ALA A 43 17.69 -21.65 -2.81
N ARG A 44 17.38 -22.59 -3.69
CA ARG A 44 18.31 -23.62 -4.14
C ARG A 44 18.61 -23.41 -5.63
N VAL A 45 19.91 -23.40 -5.99
CA VAL A 45 20.36 -23.27 -7.37
C VAL A 45 19.92 -24.51 -8.17
N LYS A 46 19.05 -24.33 -9.15
CA LYS A 46 18.63 -25.40 -10.06
C LYS A 46 19.49 -25.50 -11.29
N ASN A 47 19.68 -24.38 -11.99
CA ASN A 47 20.48 -24.34 -13.22
C ASN A 47 21.30 -23.06 -13.29
N ILE A 48 22.48 -23.17 -13.92
CA ILE A 48 23.36 -22.04 -14.26
C ILE A 48 23.50 -22.04 -15.76
N ILE A 49 23.14 -20.95 -16.43
CA ILE A 49 23.20 -20.81 -17.88
C ILE A 49 24.13 -19.64 -18.21
N PRO A 50 25.44 -19.89 -18.41
CA PRO A 50 26.42 -18.84 -18.66
C PRO A 50 26.14 -18.03 -19.94
N ALA A 51 25.59 -18.68 -20.98
CA ALA A 51 25.29 -18.05 -22.25
C ALA A 51 24.34 -16.84 -22.17
N ILE A 52 23.45 -16.81 -21.15
CA ILE A 52 22.53 -15.70 -20.90
C ILE A 52 22.84 -15.01 -19.56
N ASN A 53 24.01 -15.29 -18.97
CA ASN A 53 24.41 -14.76 -17.67
C ASN A 53 23.31 -14.87 -16.59
N SER A 54 22.66 -16.04 -16.49
CA SER A 54 21.54 -16.25 -15.57
C SER A 54 21.68 -17.51 -14.75
N ILE A 55 21.23 -17.43 -13.50
CA ILE A 55 21.06 -18.55 -12.55
C ILE A 55 19.56 -18.69 -12.28
N PHE A 56 19.05 -19.90 -12.41
CA PHE A 56 17.67 -20.26 -12.07
C PHE A 56 17.63 -20.93 -10.70
N LEU A 57 16.67 -20.50 -9.87
CA LEU A 57 16.59 -20.86 -8.47
C LEU A 57 15.19 -21.36 -8.12
N ASP A 58 15.14 -22.42 -7.36
CA ASP A 58 13.95 -22.85 -6.64
C ASP A 58 13.83 -22.01 -5.37
N ILE A 59 12.72 -21.32 -5.20
CA ILE A 59 12.37 -20.51 -4.02
C ILE A 59 11.18 -21.12 -3.25
N GLY A 60 10.80 -22.37 -3.55
CA GLY A 60 9.66 -23.05 -2.94
C GLY A 60 8.29 -22.65 -3.52
N LEU A 61 8.28 -22.08 -4.73
CA LEU A 61 7.07 -21.67 -5.45
C LEU A 61 6.98 -22.36 -6.80
N ALA A 62 5.80 -22.32 -7.43
CA ALA A 62 5.56 -23.00 -8.71
C ALA A 62 6.47 -22.52 -9.85
N LYS A 63 6.83 -21.23 -9.85
CA LYS A 63 7.73 -20.64 -10.85
C LYS A 63 9.13 -20.46 -10.26
N GLU A 64 10.14 -20.87 -11.03
CA GLU A 64 11.54 -20.64 -10.70
C GLU A 64 11.88 -19.14 -10.73
N ALA A 65 12.60 -18.67 -9.73
CA ALA A 65 13.19 -17.34 -9.74
C ALA A 65 14.47 -17.32 -10.59
N TYR A 66 14.88 -16.16 -11.06
CA TYR A 66 16.14 -16.00 -11.77
C TYR A 66 16.97 -14.84 -11.22
N MET A 67 18.28 -15.01 -11.30
CA MET A 67 19.28 -14.07 -10.82
C MET A 67 20.36 -13.86 -11.87
N TYR A 68 20.93 -12.66 -11.93
CA TYR A 68 22.06 -12.38 -12.82
C TYR A 68 23.32 -13.11 -12.33
N TYR A 69 23.99 -13.82 -13.22
CA TYR A 69 25.25 -14.50 -12.94
C TYR A 69 26.40 -13.52 -13.07
N SER A 70 26.63 -12.73 -12.00
CA SER A 70 27.66 -11.69 -11.94
C SER A 70 29.07 -12.28 -11.90
N GLU A 71 30.08 -11.45 -12.25
CA GLU A 71 31.50 -11.85 -12.15
C GLU A 71 31.88 -12.24 -10.70
N GLU A 72 31.27 -11.63 -9.71
CA GLU A 72 31.44 -11.98 -8.29
C GLU A 72 30.97 -13.42 -8.02
N LEU A 73 29.78 -13.77 -8.49
CA LEU A 73 29.22 -15.12 -8.36
C LEU A 73 30.01 -16.17 -9.17
N LYS A 74 30.60 -15.78 -10.28
CA LYS A 74 31.53 -16.65 -11.03
C LYS A 74 32.80 -16.94 -10.23
N ARG A 75 33.37 -15.92 -9.60
CA ARG A 75 34.57 -16.05 -8.75
C ARG A 75 34.31 -16.89 -7.50
N THR A 76 33.15 -16.76 -6.86
CA THR A 76 32.78 -17.57 -5.67
C THR A 76 32.46 -19.02 -6.02
N GLY A 77 32.29 -19.35 -7.30
CA GLY A 77 32.10 -20.71 -7.78
C GLY A 77 30.77 -21.32 -7.34
N VAL A 78 29.67 -20.57 -7.47
CA VAL A 78 28.31 -21.05 -7.17
C VAL A 78 28.02 -22.34 -7.96
N LYS A 79 27.48 -23.36 -7.26
CA LYS A 79 27.21 -24.68 -7.82
C LYS A 79 25.73 -25.02 -7.83
N LYS A 80 25.33 -25.89 -8.76
CA LYS A 80 23.99 -26.50 -8.77
C LYS A 80 23.75 -27.25 -7.45
N GLY A 81 22.56 -27.07 -6.86
CA GLY A 81 22.16 -27.64 -5.57
C GLY A 81 22.55 -26.77 -4.36
N GLN A 82 23.38 -25.75 -4.52
CA GLN A 82 23.75 -24.83 -3.44
C GLN A 82 22.55 -24.03 -2.99
N GLU A 83 22.44 -23.82 -1.67
CA GLU A 83 21.41 -23.02 -1.03
C GLU A 83 21.95 -21.62 -0.71
N LEU A 84 21.14 -20.60 -0.99
CA LEU A 84 21.48 -19.18 -0.85
C LEU A 84 20.30 -18.43 -0.24
N LEU A 85 20.59 -17.33 0.47
CA LEU A 85 19.58 -16.29 0.71
C LEU A 85 19.49 -15.39 -0.53
N VAL A 86 18.26 -15.10 -0.96
CA VAL A 86 18.00 -14.19 -2.08
C VAL A 86 16.88 -13.23 -1.76
N GLU A 87 17.03 -11.98 -2.19
CA GLU A 87 16.01 -10.92 -2.09
C GLU A 87 15.32 -10.73 -3.43
N VAL A 88 14.01 -10.59 -3.41
CA VAL A 88 13.21 -10.32 -4.61
C VAL A 88 13.39 -8.86 -5.04
N LEU A 89 13.88 -8.65 -6.28
CA LEU A 89 14.06 -7.34 -6.88
C LEU A 89 12.89 -6.92 -7.79
N LYS A 90 12.24 -7.91 -8.44
CA LYS A 90 11.04 -7.71 -9.28
C LYS A 90 10.12 -8.91 -9.14
N GLU A 91 8.85 -8.64 -9.06
CA GLU A 91 7.78 -9.62 -9.03
C GLU A 91 7.70 -10.41 -10.35
N PRO A 92 7.15 -11.63 -10.35
CA PRO A 92 6.93 -12.39 -11.58
C PRO A 92 5.99 -11.62 -12.51
N LEU A 93 6.23 -11.77 -13.82
CA LEU A 93 5.38 -11.15 -14.84
C LEU A 93 5.10 -12.14 -15.97
N GLY A 94 3.84 -12.45 -16.22
CA GLY A 94 3.42 -13.43 -17.22
C GLY A 94 4.07 -14.79 -16.94
N ASN A 95 4.81 -15.34 -17.90
CA ASN A 95 5.49 -16.62 -17.76
C ASN A 95 6.88 -16.53 -17.10
N LYS A 96 7.37 -15.32 -16.80
CA LYS A 96 8.69 -15.11 -16.17
C LYS A 96 8.57 -15.16 -14.66
N GLY A 97 9.46 -15.92 -14.01
CA GLY A 97 9.59 -15.95 -12.57
C GLY A 97 10.14 -14.64 -11.99
N ALA A 98 10.17 -14.54 -10.66
CA ALA A 98 10.70 -13.37 -9.96
C ALA A 98 12.18 -13.15 -10.27
N LYS A 99 12.58 -11.89 -10.41
CA LYS A 99 14.01 -11.53 -10.43
C LYS A 99 14.51 -11.36 -9.01
N VAL A 100 15.57 -12.06 -8.65
CA VAL A 100 16.17 -12.02 -7.32
C VAL A 100 17.65 -11.63 -7.35
N SER A 101 18.20 -11.33 -6.16
CA SER A 101 19.61 -11.02 -5.92
C SER A 101 20.12 -11.78 -4.71
N ASN A 102 21.39 -12.18 -4.73
CA ASN A 102 22.08 -12.69 -3.56
C ASN A 102 22.53 -11.60 -2.57
N LYS A 103 22.35 -10.33 -2.94
CA LYS A 103 22.54 -9.20 -2.03
C LYS A 103 21.23 -8.96 -1.30
N VAL A 104 21.23 -9.17 0.02
CA VAL A 104 20.04 -9.08 0.87
C VAL A 104 20.14 -7.84 1.75
N ASN A 105 19.11 -6.98 1.69
CA ASN A 105 19.07 -5.75 2.46
C ASN A 105 18.24 -5.91 3.73
N ILE A 106 18.81 -5.49 4.86
CA ILE A 106 18.09 -5.35 6.12
C ILE A 106 17.97 -3.87 6.42
N LEU A 107 16.76 -3.35 6.37
CA LEU A 107 16.49 -1.93 6.46
C LEU A 107 16.26 -1.52 7.90
N GLY A 108 17.01 -0.51 8.36
CA GLY A 108 16.77 0.23 9.58
C GLY A 108 16.37 1.68 9.29
N ARG A 109 16.17 2.45 10.35
CA ARG A 109 15.87 3.88 10.27
C ARG A 109 17.07 4.67 9.77
N TYR A 110 18.22 4.46 10.39
CA TYR A 110 19.48 5.19 10.15
C TYR A 110 20.46 4.39 9.29
N ILE A 111 20.38 3.06 9.32
CA ILE A 111 21.33 2.13 8.73
C ILE A 111 20.62 1.15 7.81
N VAL A 112 21.26 0.79 6.70
CA VAL A 112 20.91 -0.38 5.89
C VAL A 112 22.10 -1.33 5.93
N LEU A 113 21.88 -2.59 6.30
CA LEU A 113 22.88 -3.64 6.12
C LEU A 113 22.62 -4.36 4.81
N THR A 114 23.66 -4.49 3.98
CA THR A 114 23.61 -5.31 2.76
C THR A 114 24.51 -6.54 2.96
N ILE A 115 23.89 -7.71 3.00
CA ILE A 115 24.60 -9.00 3.06
C ILE A 115 25.12 -9.34 1.66
N GLY A 116 26.35 -9.86 1.57
CA GLY A 116 26.98 -10.25 0.30
C GLY A 116 27.82 -9.14 -0.35
N VAL A 117 28.00 -8.03 0.33
CA VAL A 117 28.93 -6.93 -0.02
C VAL A 117 29.71 -6.56 1.22
N GLU A 118 30.91 -6.00 1.11
CA GLU A 118 31.69 -5.54 2.24
C GLU A 118 32.01 -4.06 2.11
N GLY A 119 31.85 -3.30 3.19
CA GLY A 119 32.21 -1.89 3.21
C GLY A 119 31.37 -1.03 4.14
N ILE A 120 31.72 0.26 4.17
CA ILE A 120 30.94 1.31 4.84
C ILE A 120 30.65 2.40 3.82
N THR A 121 29.39 2.70 3.62
CA THR A 121 28.88 3.70 2.66
C THR A 121 28.04 4.73 3.38
N ILE A 122 28.13 6.00 2.98
CA ILE A 122 27.37 7.10 3.57
C ILE A 122 26.51 7.75 2.49
N SER A 123 25.26 8.06 2.84
CA SER A 123 24.34 8.79 1.95
C SER A 123 25.02 10.01 1.33
N LYS A 124 24.86 10.14 0.00
CA LYS A 124 25.38 11.31 -0.75
C LYS A 124 24.73 12.63 -0.35
N ARG A 125 23.61 12.58 0.39
CA ARG A 125 22.88 13.75 0.86
C ARG A 125 23.49 14.35 2.13
N ILE A 126 24.29 13.60 2.86
CA ILE A 126 25.08 14.11 3.99
C ILE A 126 26.28 14.82 3.39
N SER A 127 26.25 16.14 3.37
CA SER A 127 27.29 16.99 2.79
C SER A 127 28.35 17.43 3.82
N ASP A 128 28.00 17.41 5.11
CA ASP A 128 28.89 17.77 6.21
C ASP A 128 30.04 16.77 6.33
N MET A 129 31.26 17.24 6.13
CA MET A 129 32.48 16.41 6.15
C MET A 129 32.78 15.87 7.55
N GLU A 130 32.50 16.62 8.61
CA GLU A 130 32.71 16.19 9.99
C GLU A 130 31.78 15.04 10.34
N GLN A 131 30.51 15.18 9.97
CA GLN A 131 29.52 14.11 10.17
C GLN A 131 29.86 12.85 9.35
N ARG A 132 30.33 13.01 8.12
CA ARG A 132 30.79 11.85 7.32
C ARG A 132 31.95 11.14 7.98
N GLN A 133 32.96 11.90 8.48
CA GLN A 133 34.11 11.30 9.14
C GLN A 133 33.74 10.63 10.47
N ARG A 134 32.80 11.23 11.24
CA ARG A 134 32.23 10.62 12.44
C ARG A 134 31.61 9.26 12.13
N LEU A 135 30.72 9.19 11.12
CA LEU A 135 30.03 7.96 10.74
C LEU A 135 30.96 6.88 10.22
N ILE A 136 32.03 7.22 9.47
CA ILE A 136 33.03 6.26 9.02
C ILE A 136 33.79 5.66 10.21
N ASN A 137 34.12 6.49 11.20
CA ASN A 137 34.91 6.05 12.35
C ASN A 137 34.08 5.31 13.42
N LEU A 138 32.74 5.44 13.37
CA LEU A 138 31.83 4.88 14.36
C LEU A 138 31.87 3.34 14.39
N THR A 139 32.04 2.71 13.22
CA THR A 139 32.01 1.27 13.08
C THR A 139 33.19 0.75 12.27
N LYS A 140 33.64 -0.47 12.58
CA LYS A 140 34.61 -1.16 11.75
C LYS A 140 33.93 -1.95 10.64
N PRO A 141 34.57 -2.13 9.47
CA PRO A 141 34.03 -3.00 8.42
C PRO A 141 33.78 -4.41 8.96
N ILE A 142 32.66 -4.99 8.60
CA ILE A 142 32.28 -6.35 8.97
C ILE A 142 32.36 -7.21 7.72
N LYS A 143 33.04 -8.33 7.80
CA LYS A 143 33.25 -9.23 6.66
C LYS A 143 31.93 -9.69 6.04
N GLY A 144 31.80 -9.46 4.73
CA GLY A 144 30.60 -9.83 3.96
C GLY A 144 29.37 -8.99 4.21
N ILE A 145 29.52 -7.83 4.88
CA ILE A 145 28.43 -6.89 5.16
C ILE A 145 28.86 -5.49 4.75
N GLU A 146 27.99 -4.81 3.99
CA GLU A 146 28.08 -3.38 3.78
C GLU A 146 27.14 -2.66 4.75
N ILE A 147 27.67 -1.67 5.45
CA ILE A 147 26.93 -0.77 6.34
C ILE A 147 26.69 0.53 5.57
N VAL A 148 25.43 0.83 5.27
CA VAL A 148 25.04 2.05 4.56
C VAL A 148 24.34 3.00 5.52
N TYR A 149 24.99 4.12 5.87
CA TYR A 149 24.38 5.16 6.68
C TYR A 149 23.44 6.01 5.82
N ARG A 150 22.17 6.09 6.23
CA ARG A 150 21.13 6.89 5.57
C ARG A 150 21.26 8.36 5.95
N THR A 151 20.49 9.23 5.27
CA THR A 151 20.52 10.67 5.54
C THR A 151 20.15 11.00 6.99
N GLU A 152 19.18 10.27 7.53
CA GLU A 152 18.71 10.43 8.91
C GLU A 152 19.78 10.13 9.97
N ALA A 153 20.84 9.41 9.61
CA ALA A 153 21.99 9.15 10.49
C ALA A 153 22.80 10.40 10.85
N GLU A 154 22.68 11.49 10.05
CA GLU A 154 23.38 12.75 10.30
C GLU A 154 23.04 13.35 11.66
N THR A 155 21.78 13.25 12.09
CA THR A 155 21.26 13.83 13.34
C THR A 155 21.14 12.84 14.49
N ALA A 156 21.37 11.56 14.26
CA ALA A 156 21.30 10.53 15.27
C ALA A 156 22.52 10.52 16.19
N THR A 157 22.33 10.11 17.45
CA THR A 157 23.43 9.92 18.39
C THR A 157 24.19 8.62 18.07
N ASP A 158 25.46 8.52 18.53
CA ASP A 158 26.25 7.33 18.33
C ASP A 158 25.63 6.10 19.01
N GLU A 159 24.97 6.29 20.16
CA GLU A 159 24.28 5.24 20.91
C GLU A 159 23.07 4.72 20.13
N GLU A 160 22.28 5.60 19.53
CA GLU A 160 21.15 5.22 18.67
C GLU A 160 21.64 4.42 17.44
N LEU A 161 22.71 4.87 16.80
CA LEU A 161 23.27 4.20 15.63
C LEU A 161 23.83 2.81 15.98
N LEU A 162 24.55 2.67 17.09
CA LEU A 162 25.11 1.40 17.53
C LEU A 162 24.00 0.44 18.00
N SER A 163 22.98 0.93 18.68
CA SER A 163 21.81 0.14 19.10
C SER A 163 21.08 -0.42 17.87
N GLU A 164 20.82 0.43 16.85
CA GLU A 164 20.19 -0.04 15.61
C GLU A 164 21.07 -1.04 14.87
N LEU A 165 22.39 -0.80 14.77
CA LEU A 165 23.31 -1.71 14.13
C LEU A 165 23.27 -3.10 14.78
N ASN A 166 23.28 -3.18 16.11
CA ASN A 166 23.20 -4.45 16.83
C ASN A 166 21.88 -5.17 16.54
N SER A 167 20.75 -4.46 16.56
CA SER A 167 19.45 -5.03 16.22
C SER A 167 19.40 -5.58 14.78
N LEU A 168 20.03 -4.88 13.82
CA LEU A 168 20.10 -5.34 12.44
C LEU A 168 21.01 -6.56 12.27
N LEU A 169 22.09 -6.64 13.06
CA LEU A 169 22.97 -7.81 13.09
C LEU A 169 22.28 -9.04 13.69
N GLU A 170 21.47 -8.88 14.72
CA GLU A 170 20.62 -9.95 15.26
C GLU A 170 19.64 -10.47 14.20
N LYS A 171 18.94 -9.58 13.48
CA LYS A 171 18.04 -9.94 12.37
C LYS A 171 18.79 -10.70 11.25
N LYS A 172 20.03 -10.30 10.96
CA LYS A 172 20.89 -11.01 9.99
C LYS A 172 21.18 -12.44 10.48
N GLU A 173 21.56 -12.60 11.75
CA GLU A 173 21.87 -13.90 12.33
C GLU A 173 20.65 -14.84 12.32
N GLU A 174 19.46 -14.32 12.62
CA GLU A 174 18.21 -15.08 12.50
C GLU A 174 17.98 -15.59 11.07
N MET A 175 18.25 -14.77 10.04
CA MET A 175 18.09 -15.19 8.64
C MET A 175 19.13 -16.24 8.25
N GLU A 176 20.39 -16.08 8.69
CA GLU A 176 21.44 -17.07 8.44
C GLU A 176 21.16 -18.39 9.17
N ASN A 177 20.62 -18.35 10.38
CA ASN A 177 20.19 -19.53 11.10
C ASN A 177 19.07 -20.26 10.38
N LYS A 178 18.08 -19.53 9.82
CA LYS A 178 17.06 -20.13 8.95
C LYS A 178 17.66 -20.75 7.69
N LEU A 179 18.66 -20.11 7.08
CA LEU A 179 19.37 -20.70 5.93
C LEU A 179 20.04 -22.03 6.31
N ARG A 180 20.74 -22.07 7.45
CA ARG A 180 21.53 -23.23 7.88
C ARG A 180 20.67 -24.38 8.40
N TYR A 181 19.65 -24.10 9.19
CA TYR A 181 18.92 -25.11 9.96
C TYR A 181 17.55 -25.46 9.39
N SER A 182 16.95 -24.62 8.54
CA SER A 182 15.70 -24.99 7.89
C SER A 182 15.94 -26.02 6.80
N THR A 183 15.17 -27.09 6.79
CA THR A 183 15.19 -28.11 5.73
C THR A 183 14.38 -27.72 4.50
N THR A 184 13.49 -26.73 4.63
CA THR A 184 12.57 -26.32 3.57
C THR A 184 13.10 -25.11 2.80
N ILE A 185 12.98 -25.19 1.48
CA ILE A 185 13.15 -24.03 0.58
C ILE A 185 11.91 -23.18 0.68
N GLY A 186 12.05 -21.85 0.78
CA GLY A 186 10.91 -20.96 0.88
C GLY A 186 11.21 -19.62 1.53
N LYS A 187 10.15 -18.89 1.89
CA LYS A 187 10.23 -17.55 2.46
C LYS A 187 10.89 -17.54 3.86
N VAL A 188 11.95 -16.75 3.98
CA VAL A 188 12.69 -16.53 5.24
C VAL A 188 12.23 -15.27 5.93
N LYS A 189 11.99 -14.19 5.15
CA LYS A 189 11.54 -12.90 5.62
C LYS A 189 10.44 -12.37 4.72
N SER A 190 9.31 -12.04 5.31
CA SER A 190 8.25 -11.27 4.65
C SER A 190 8.63 -9.78 4.63
N ASN A 191 8.32 -9.10 3.56
CA ASN A 191 8.49 -7.66 3.45
C ASN A 191 7.12 -6.98 3.45
N SER A 192 6.46 -6.98 4.60
CA SER A 192 5.21 -6.26 4.75
C SER A 192 5.43 -4.76 4.57
N MET A 193 4.78 -4.19 3.56
CA MET A 193 4.76 -2.75 3.33
C MET A 193 4.15 -2.01 4.53
N ILE A 194 3.15 -2.62 5.14
CA ILE A 194 2.45 -2.10 6.31
C ILE A 194 3.35 -2.05 7.54
N LEU A 195 4.09 -3.12 7.82
CA LEU A 195 5.03 -3.13 8.95
C LEU A 195 6.14 -2.09 8.74
N ARG A 196 6.68 -1.99 7.53
CA ARG A 196 7.66 -0.95 7.20
C ARG A 196 7.10 0.46 7.35
N PHE A 197 5.87 0.69 6.92
CA PHE A 197 5.20 1.97 7.13
C PHE A 197 5.14 2.34 8.62
N LEU A 198 4.80 1.36 9.46
CA LEU A 198 4.72 1.54 10.91
C LEU A 198 6.11 1.75 11.56
N GLU A 199 7.14 1.00 11.15
CA GLU A 199 8.52 1.19 11.62
C GLU A 199 9.04 2.61 11.32
N GLU A 200 8.69 3.15 10.15
CA GLU A 200 9.10 4.48 9.69
C GLU A 200 8.27 5.64 10.28
N LEU A 201 7.34 5.38 11.23
CA LEU A 201 6.59 6.46 11.89
C LEU A 201 7.55 7.39 12.65
N ASP A 202 7.28 8.68 12.56
CA ASP A 202 7.96 9.70 13.37
C ASP A 202 7.46 9.71 14.83
N ASP A 203 8.10 10.50 15.67
CA ASP A 203 7.82 10.56 17.11
C ASP A 203 6.62 11.45 17.48
N ARG A 204 5.78 11.85 16.50
CA ARG A 204 4.54 12.60 16.77
C ARG A 204 3.56 11.74 17.55
N LYS A 205 2.81 12.38 18.46
CA LYS A 205 1.74 11.72 19.22
C LYS A 205 0.76 11.04 18.27
N THR A 206 0.70 9.72 18.35
CA THR A 206 -0.05 8.87 17.41
C THR A 206 -0.86 7.86 18.20
N ARG A 207 -2.10 7.63 17.79
CA ARG A 207 -2.93 6.52 18.29
C ARG A 207 -3.03 5.46 17.19
N ILE A 208 -2.71 4.22 17.50
CA ILE A 208 -2.88 3.06 16.61
C ILE A 208 -4.05 2.22 17.12
N ILE A 209 -5.02 2.01 16.26
CA ILE A 209 -6.26 1.26 16.55
C ILE A 209 -6.29 0.06 15.62
N ALA A 210 -6.40 -1.16 16.15
CA ALA A 210 -6.45 -2.37 15.34
C ALA A 210 -7.56 -3.32 15.80
N ASP A 211 -8.13 -4.07 14.87
CA ASP A 211 -9.23 -5.02 15.07
C ASP A 211 -8.77 -6.49 15.19
N ASP A 212 -7.47 -6.79 14.99
CA ASP A 212 -6.88 -8.11 15.24
C ASP A 212 -5.88 -8.02 16.39
N TYR A 213 -6.12 -8.80 17.45
CA TYR A 213 -5.30 -8.76 18.65
C TYR A 213 -3.85 -9.20 18.39
N LYS A 214 -3.64 -10.27 17.59
CA LYS A 214 -2.30 -10.75 17.28
C LYS A 214 -1.50 -9.74 16.47
N LEU A 215 -2.16 -9.10 15.51
CA LEU A 215 -1.55 -8.04 14.71
C LEU A 215 -1.19 -6.85 15.59
N LEU A 216 -2.07 -6.43 16.51
CA LEU A 216 -1.81 -5.34 17.44
C LEU A 216 -0.61 -5.63 18.33
N GLU A 217 -0.50 -6.85 18.88
CA GLU A 217 0.66 -7.26 19.71
C GLU A 217 1.96 -7.26 18.90
N ASN A 218 1.91 -7.73 17.65
CA ASN A 218 3.07 -7.65 16.76
C ASN A 218 3.50 -6.20 16.50
N ILE A 219 2.52 -5.29 16.29
CA ILE A 219 2.79 -3.86 16.10
C ILE A 219 3.36 -3.23 17.38
N LYS A 220 2.84 -3.57 18.56
CA LYS A 220 3.38 -3.11 19.85
C LYS A 220 4.84 -3.54 20.02
N ASN A 221 5.14 -4.81 19.74
CA ASN A 221 6.50 -5.33 19.82
C ASN A 221 7.45 -4.63 18.84
N LEU A 222 6.97 -4.35 17.63
CA LEU A 222 7.72 -3.63 16.60
C LEU A 222 8.05 -2.19 17.02
N LEU A 223 7.12 -1.53 17.72
CA LEU A 223 7.19 -0.12 18.08
C LEU A 223 7.46 0.14 19.57
N LYS A 224 7.95 -0.87 20.29
CA LYS A 224 8.16 -0.82 21.76
C LYS A 224 9.03 0.36 22.23
N GLU A 225 9.95 0.83 21.39
CA GLU A 225 10.86 1.94 21.70
C GLU A 225 10.20 3.33 21.50
N LYS A 226 9.07 3.39 20.79
CA LYS A 226 8.37 4.66 20.48
C LYS A 226 7.38 5.03 21.58
N LYS A 227 7.81 5.91 22.48
CA LYS A 227 7.01 6.31 23.68
C LYS A 227 5.78 7.17 23.37
N ALA A 228 5.71 7.82 22.19
CA ALA A 228 4.62 8.72 21.82
C ALA A 228 3.40 8.01 21.18
N ILE A 229 3.41 6.67 21.15
CA ILE A 229 2.35 5.88 20.49
C ILE A 229 1.42 5.27 21.54
N GLU A 230 0.13 5.55 21.40
CA GLU A 230 -0.96 4.93 22.13
C GLU A 230 -1.55 3.78 21.30
N PHE A 231 -1.73 2.62 21.90
CA PHE A 231 -2.32 1.44 21.25
C PHE A 231 -3.71 1.16 21.80
N LYS A 232 -4.66 0.95 20.89
CA LYS A 232 -6.05 0.63 21.25
C LYS A 232 -6.51 -0.60 20.45
N PHE A 233 -7.00 -1.61 21.16
CA PHE A 233 -7.72 -2.71 20.53
C PHE A 233 -9.15 -2.27 20.23
N TYR A 234 -9.61 -2.55 19.04
CA TYR A 234 -10.98 -2.28 18.62
C TYR A 234 -11.81 -3.56 18.72
N GLU A 235 -12.77 -3.55 19.61
CA GLU A 235 -13.74 -4.61 19.78
C GLU A 235 -15.13 -4.00 19.70
N SER A 236 -15.83 -4.27 18.61
CA SER A 236 -17.17 -3.74 18.38
C SER A 236 -17.93 -4.64 17.40
N LYS A 237 -19.25 -4.41 17.37
CA LYS A 237 -20.18 -5.07 16.47
C LYS A 237 -20.01 -4.69 14.99
N ARG A 238 -19.40 -3.55 14.70
CA ARG A 238 -19.10 -3.05 13.35
C ARG A 238 -17.64 -3.29 13.02
N THR A 239 -17.32 -3.33 11.75
CA THR A 239 -15.94 -3.35 11.27
C THR A 239 -15.26 -2.02 11.56
N LEU A 240 -13.94 -2.02 11.74
CA LEU A 240 -13.19 -0.84 12.17
C LEU A 240 -13.33 0.32 11.17
N PHE A 241 -13.17 0.04 9.88
CA PHE A 241 -13.25 1.08 8.84
C PHE A 241 -14.67 1.60 8.62
N ASP A 242 -15.70 0.74 8.74
CA ASP A 242 -17.09 1.19 8.65
C ASP A 242 -17.44 2.08 9.86
N TYR A 243 -17.11 1.64 11.07
CA TYR A 243 -17.35 2.42 12.28
C TYR A 243 -16.69 3.81 12.25
N SER A 244 -15.45 3.86 11.75
CA SER A 244 -14.66 5.10 11.67
C SER A 244 -14.99 5.96 10.45
N GLY A 245 -15.98 5.56 9.63
CA GLY A 245 -16.38 6.27 8.41
C GLY A 245 -15.36 6.21 7.26
N ILE A 246 -14.27 5.46 7.44
CA ILE A 246 -13.15 5.37 6.48
C ILE A 246 -13.61 4.72 5.18
N GLU A 247 -14.46 3.68 5.25
CA GLU A 247 -14.96 2.98 4.06
C GLU A 247 -15.64 3.94 3.07
N LYS A 248 -16.44 4.87 3.59
CA LYS A 248 -17.11 5.90 2.78
C LYS A 248 -16.13 6.89 2.14
N GLU A 249 -15.03 7.17 2.81
CA GLU A 249 -13.98 8.04 2.26
C GLU A 249 -13.17 7.32 1.18
N ILE A 250 -12.85 6.03 1.38
CA ILE A 250 -12.12 5.21 0.40
C ILE A 250 -12.91 5.09 -0.90
N ILE A 251 -14.22 4.79 -0.84
CA ILE A 251 -15.02 4.63 -2.05
C ILE A 251 -15.11 5.95 -2.86
N LYS A 252 -15.07 7.11 -2.21
CA LYS A 252 -15.03 8.40 -2.88
C LYS A 252 -13.75 8.62 -3.70
N LEU A 253 -12.65 7.92 -3.37
CA LEU A 253 -11.40 8.03 -4.13
C LEU A 253 -11.53 7.51 -5.58
N ARG A 254 -12.60 6.81 -5.92
CA ARG A 254 -12.92 6.44 -7.30
C ARG A 254 -13.31 7.65 -8.17
N HIS A 255 -13.87 8.70 -7.56
CA HIS A 255 -14.29 9.86 -8.32
C HIS A 255 -13.08 10.67 -8.81
N LYS A 256 -13.07 10.99 -10.10
CA LYS A 256 -12.03 11.84 -10.70
C LYS A 256 -12.03 13.24 -10.12
N LYS A 257 -13.23 13.79 -9.86
CA LYS A 257 -13.42 15.15 -9.35
C LYS A 257 -13.33 15.19 -7.83
N VAL A 258 -12.48 16.09 -7.32
CA VAL A 258 -12.33 16.37 -5.90
C VAL A 258 -12.59 17.86 -5.66
N ASN A 259 -13.58 18.17 -4.84
CA ASN A 259 -13.96 19.55 -4.54
C ASN A 259 -12.99 20.16 -3.51
N LEU A 260 -12.71 21.44 -3.66
CA LEU A 260 -11.92 22.25 -2.74
C LEU A 260 -12.85 23.09 -1.84
N HIS A 261 -12.38 23.44 -0.65
CA HIS A 261 -13.19 24.25 0.29
C HIS A 261 -13.47 25.66 -0.24
N CYS A 262 -12.56 26.24 -1.01
CA CYS A 262 -12.74 27.54 -1.66
C CYS A 262 -13.85 27.53 -2.74
N GLY A 263 -14.41 26.36 -3.10
CA GLY A 263 -15.41 26.21 -4.15
C GLY A 263 -14.84 25.85 -5.53
N GLY A 264 -13.51 25.76 -5.67
CA GLY A 264 -12.84 25.16 -6.81
C GLY A 264 -12.88 23.62 -6.74
N TYR A 265 -12.22 22.96 -7.68
CA TYR A 265 -12.06 21.50 -7.69
C TYR A 265 -10.85 21.09 -8.52
N ILE A 266 -10.34 19.90 -8.25
CA ILE A 266 -9.34 19.24 -9.09
C ILE A 266 -9.98 18.04 -9.80
N VAL A 267 -9.47 17.71 -10.98
CA VAL A 267 -9.85 16.50 -11.74
C VAL A 267 -8.60 15.65 -11.91
N ILE A 268 -8.66 14.39 -11.52
CA ILE A 268 -7.55 13.45 -11.58
C ILE A 268 -7.87 12.39 -12.62
N ASP A 269 -7.12 12.38 -13.72
CA ASP A 269 -7.22 11.41 -14.79
C ASP A 269 -6.01 10.50 -14.86
N LYS A 270 -6.26 9.21 -15.09
CA LYS A 270 -5.24 8.21 -15.34
C LYS A 270 -5.16 7.93 -16.83
N THR A 271 -4.00 8.17 -17.42
CA THR A 271 -3.67 7.70 -18.77
C THR A 271 -2.88 6.38 -18.68
N GLU A 272 -2.50 5.83 -19.83
CA GLU A 272 -1.65 4.63 -19.87
C GLU A 272 -0.28 4.86 -19.19
N ALA A 273 0.34 6.04 -19.39
CA ALA A 273 1.71 6.33 -19.00
C ALA A 273 1.84 7.25 -17.78
N MET A 274 0.82 8.03 -17.44
CA MET A 274 0.91 9.08 -16.42
C MET A 274 -0.46 9.43 -15.80
N TYR A 275 -0.43 10.19 -14.72
CA TYR A 275 -1.60 10.86 -14.17
C TYR A 275 -1.58 12.33 -14.56
N VAL A 276 -2.74 12.85 -14.91
CA VAL A 276 -2.94 14.27 -15.21
C VAL A 276 -3.93 14.84 -14.18
N ILE A 277 -3.59 15.96 -13.58
CA ILE A 277 -4.43 16.65 -12.59
C ILE A 277 -4.68 18.05 -13.08
N ASP A 278 -5.94 18.38 -13.31
CA ASP A 278 -6.40 19.68 -13.76
C ASP A 278 -7.06 20.45 -12.61
N VAL A 279 -6.75 21.75 -12.47
CA VAL A 279 -7.25 22.62 -11.40
C VAL A 279 -8.24 23.62 -11.95
N ASN A 280 -9.45 23.61 -11.37
CA ASN A 280 -10.55 24.46 -11.80
C ASN A 280 -11.02 25.40 -10.68
N SER A 281 -11.27 26.67 -11.00
CA SER A 281 -11.80 27.66 -10.04
C SER A 281 -13.26 27.41 -9.62
N GLY A 282 -14.01 26.67 -10.45
CA GLY A 282 -15.40 26.31 -10.15
C GLY A 282 -16.28 27.51 -9.84
N LYS A 283 -16.94 27.49 -8.69
CA LYS A 283 -17.85 28.57 -8.23
C LYS A 283 -17.12 29.69 -7.45
N ASN A 284 -15.82 29.62 -7.32
CA ASN A 284 -15.01 30.60 -6.56
C ASN A 284 -14.86 31.95 -7.29
N VAL A 285 -15.66 32.22 -8.34
CA VAL A 285 -15.57 33.40 -9.20
C VAL A 285 -16.25 34.66 -8.58
N LYS A 286 -16.79 34.56 -7.35
CA LYS A 286 -17.55 35.63 -6.72
C LYS A 286 -16.75 36.72 -6.01
N GLY A 287 -15.43 36.64 -6.01
CA GLY A 287 -14.53 37.62 -5.40
C GLY A 287 -14.32 38.87 -6.28
N ARG A 288 -14.22 40.06 -5.66
CA ARG A 288 -13.90 41.32 -6.36
C ARG A 288 -12.47 41.37 -6.94
N ASP A 289 -11.61 40.42 -6.53
CA ASP A 289 -10.19 40.35 -6.93
C ASP A 289 -9.90 38.95 -7.53
N PHE A 290 -9.88 38.90 -8.86
CA PHE A 290 -9.68 37.69 -9.63
C PHE A 290 -8.32 37.00 -9.31
N ASN A 291 -7.24 37.79 -9.16
CA ASN A 291 -5.91 37.26 -8.87
C ASN A 291 -5.82 36.61 -7.47
N LYS A 292 -6.51 37.18 -6.47
CA LYS A 292 -6.59 36.55 -5.13
C LYS A 292 -7.34 35.24 -5.17
N THR A 293 -8.40 35.17 -5.95
CA THR A 293 -9.19 33.94 -6.12
C THR A 293 -8.38 32.83 -6.77
N ILE A 294 -7.62 33.13 -7.84
CA ILE A 294 -6.70 32.17 -8.49
C ILE A 294 -5.67 31.68 -7.49
N MET A 295 -4.99 32.61 -6.82
CA MET A 295 -3.95 32.27 -5.86
C MET A 295 -4.47 31.38 -4.73
N GLN A 296 -5.64 31.70 -4.16
CA GLN A 296 -6.27 30.89 -3.11
C GLN A 296 -6.61 29.51 -3.64
N THR A 297 -7.21 29.41 -4.82
CA THR A 297 -7.57 28.12 -5.43
C THR A 297 -6.33 27.26 -5.69
N ASN A 298 -5.28 27.82 -6.28
CA ASN A 298 -4.06 27.10 -6.58
C ASN A 298 -3.32 26.65 -5.32
N LEU A 299 -3.29 27.46 -4.25
CA LEU A 299 -2.68 27.06 -2.96
C LEU A 299 -3.45 25.91 -2.29
N GLU A 300 -4.77 25.96 -2.34
CA GLU A 300 -5.60 24.89 -1.80
C GLU A 300 -5.49 23.63 -2.65
N ALA A 301 -5.52 23.78 -3.99
CA ALA A 301 -5.30 22.69 -4.93
C ALA A 301 -3.92 22.02 -4.72
N ALA A 302 -2.86 22.78 -4.51
CA ALA A 302 -1.53 22.25 -4.26
C ALA A 302 -1.47 21.35 -3.01
N LYS A 303 -2.18 21.74 -1.95
CA LYS A 303 -2.30 20.91 -0.72
C LYS A 303 -3.11 19.63 -1.00
N GLU A 304 -4.25 19.79 -1.68
CA GLU A 304 -5.14 18.67 -1.98
C GLU A 304 -4.50 17.69 -2.98
N VAL A 305 -3.79 18.17 -4.00
CA VAL A 305 -3.01 17.33 -4.93
C VAL A 305 -2.03 16.44 -4.17
N GLY A 306 -1.26 17.00 -3.24
CA GLY A 306 -0.35 16.21 -2.41
C GLY A 306 -1.08 15.18 -1.55
N ARG A 307 -2.24 15.53 -0.98
CA ARG A 307 -3.08 14.61 -0.23
C ARG A 307 -3.62 13.48 -1.11
N GLN A 308 -4.14 13.80 -2.29
CA GLN A 308 -4.68 12.82 -3.24
C GLN A 308 -3.61 11.88 -3.81
N ILE A 309 -2.41 12.38 -4.08
CA ILE A 309 -1.26 11.55 -4.49
C ILE A 309 -0.96 10.48 -3.45
N ARG A 310 -0.99 10.81 -2.16
CA ARG A 310 -0.77 9.85 -1.07
C ARG A 310 -1.95 8.90 -0.89
N LEU A 311 -3.18 9.42 -0.81
CA LEU A 311 -4.40 8.64 -0.61
C LEU A 311 -4.60 7.58 -1.70
N ARG A 312 -4.39 7.98 -2.96
CA ARG A 312 -4.58 7.08 -4.11
C ARG A 312 -3.33 6.28 -4.45
N ASN A 313 -2.22 6.56 -3.75
CA ASN A 313 -0.90 6.01 -4.02
C ASN A 313 -0.51 6.14 -5.50
N LEU A 314 -0.72 7.35 -6.06
CA LEU A 314 -0.34 7.64 -7.45
C LEU A 314 1.17 7.58 -7.62
N SER A 315 1.64 6.93 -8.67
CA SER A 315 3.07 6.70 -8.89
C SER A 315 3.44 6.81 -10.36
N GLY A 316 4.72 7.01 -10.66
CA GLY A 316 5.22 7.28 -11.98
C GLY A 316 5.30 8.78 -12.27
N ILE A 317 4.87 9.18 -13.43
CA ILE A 317 4.81 10.57 -13.88
C ILE A 317 3.43 11.13 -13.51
N ILE A 318 3.42 12.30 -12.86
CA ILE A 318 2.20 13.03 -12.54
C ILE A 318 2.39 14.45 -13.05
N VAL A 319 1.45 14.94 -13.84
CA VAL A 319 1.45 16.30 -14.38
C VAL A 319 0.28 17.07 -13.75
N VAL A 320 0.56 18.27 -13.25
CA VAL A 320 -0.46 19.14 -12.64
C VAL A 320 -0.57 20.41 -13.44
N ASP A 321 -1.78 20.72 -13.88
CA ASP A 321 -2.16 21.94 -14.57
C ASP A 321 -2.86 22.87 -13.59
N PHE A 322 -2.14 23.90 -13.14
CA PHE A 322 -2.67 24.93 -12.25
C PHE A 322 -3.29 26.07 -13.05
N ILE A 323 -4.25 26.75 -12.45
CA ILE A 323 -4.83 27.94 -13.08
C ILE A 323 -3.73 28.97 -13.33
N ASP A 324 -3.69 29.54 -14.53
CA ASP A 324 -2.67 30.49 -14.98
C ASP A 324 -2.38 31.62 -13.97
N MET A 325 -1.10 31.82 -13.69
CA MET A 325 -0.61 32.85 -12.79
C MET A 325 0.36 33.76 -13.55
N ARG A 326 0.05 35.06 -13.56
CA ARG A 326 0.89 36.06 -14.24
C ARG A 326 2.15 36.45 -13.46
N ASP A 327 2.12 36.21 -12.14
CA ASP A 327 3.21 36.64 -11.24
C ASP A 327 4.05 35.41 -10.84
N GLU A 328 5.33 35.43 -11.18
CA GLU A 328 6.27 34.37 -10.82
C GLU A 328 6.38 34.13 -9.30
N SER A 329 6.18 35.18 -8.49
CA SER A 329 6.15 35.01 -7.03
C SER A 329 5.02 34.09 -6.56
N GLN A 330 3.87 34.13 -7.24
CA GLN A 330 2.74 33.24 -6.96
C GLN A 330 3.07 31.78 -7.28
N LYS A 331 3.75 31.54 -8.42
CA LYS A 331 4.21 30.19 -8.80
C LYS A 331 5.15 29.61 -7.75
N VAL A 332 6.06 30.39 -7.20
CA VAL A 332 6.96 29.98 -6.11
C VAL A 332 6.17 29.55 -4.86
N HIS A 333 5.13 30.29 -4.48
CA HIS A 333 4.29 29.94 -3.34
C HIS A 333 3.52 28.65 -3.56
N VAL A 334 2.98 28.42 -4.75
CA VAL A 334 2.26 27.18 -5.10
C VAL A 334 3.19 25.97 -5.06
N ILE A 335 4.41 26.08 -5.65
CA ILE A 335 5.42 25.00 -5.57
C ILE A 335 5.79 24.72 -4.11
N LYS A 336 5.97 25.76 -3.29
CA LYS A 336 6.30 25.59 -1.86
C LYS A 336 5.18 24.89 -1.11
N ALA A 337 3.91 25.22 -1.38
CA ALA A 337 2.75 24.56 -0.79
C ALA A 337 2.68 23.10 -1.21
N LEU A 338 2.89 22.78 -2.48
CA LEU A 338 2.92 21.42 -3.02
C LEU A 338 4.07 20.59 -2.41
N LYS A 339 5.28 21.15 -2.32
CA LYS A 339 6.43 20.51 -1.67
C LYS A 339 6.12 20.18 -0.22
N LYS A 340 5.53 21.12 0.52
CA LYS A 340 5.15 20.94 1.92
C LYS A 340 4.09 19.82 2.07
N SER A 341 3.11 19.73 1.17
CA SER A 341 2.07 18.70 1.23
C SER A 341 2.59 17.29 0.98
N LEU A 342 3.73 17.15 0.31
CA LEU A 342 4.40 15.88 -0.02
C LEU A 342 5.67 15.63 0.83
N GLU A 343 5.98 16.50 1.80
CA GLU A 343 7.17 16.35 2.67
C GLU A 343 7.15 15.05 3.48
N ALA A 344 5.98 14.66 3.95
CA ALA A 344 5.77 13.41 4.68
C ALA A 344 5.67 12.16 3.77
N ASP A 345 5.68 12.33 2.44
CA ASP A 345 5.56 11.21 1.51
C ASP A 345 6.86 10.42 1.43
N LYS A 346 6.76 9.13 1.74
CA LYS A 346 7.89 8.18 1.73
C LYS A 346 8.19 7.61 0.33
N GLY A 347 7.50 8.07 -0.72
CA GLY A 347 7.57 7.55 -2.10
C GLY A 347 8.73 8.04 -2.94
N ASN A 348 9.75 8.75 -2.40
CA ASN A 348 10.82 9.40 -3.18
C ASN A 348 10.24 10.33 -4.26
N VAL A 349 9.58 11.38 -3.83
CA VAL A 349 8.96 12.37 -4.70
C VAL A 349 9.98 13.39 -5.18
N LYS A 350 9.99 13.67 -6.49
CA LYS A 350 10.70 14.80 -7.09
C LYS A 350 9.68 15.72 -7.74
N ILE A 351 9.68 16.99 -7.36
CA ILE A 351 8.84 18.03 -7.93
C ILE A 351 9.74 18.95 -8.75
N PHE A 352 9.43 19.08 -10.02
CA PHE A 352 10.15 19.94 -10.96
C PHE A 352 9.54 21.34 -10.97
N PRO A 353 10.29 22.38 -11.43
CA PRO A 353 9.74 23.71 -11.63
C PRO A 353 8.58 23.72 -12.63
N PHE A 354 7.86 24.84 -12.72
CA PHE A 354 6.91 25.05 -13.82
C PHE A 354 7.62 24.93 -15.17
N THR A 355 6.97 24.27 -16.10
CA THR A 355 7.44 24.18 -17.48
C THR A 355 7.09 25.45 -18.26
N GLU A 356 7.53 25.55 -19.52
CA GLU A 356 7.13 26.64 -20.44
C GLU A 356 5.61 26.67 -20.73
N LEU A 357 4.91 25.56 -20.49
CA LEU A 357 3.45 25.45 -20.59
C LEU A 357 2.74 25.64 -19.24
N ASP A 358 3.43 26.18 -18.25
CA ASP A 358 2.92 26.39 -16.88
C ASP A 358 2.44 25.11 -16.17
N LEU A 359 2.95 23.93 -16.57
CA LEU A 359 2.66 22.65 -15.93
C LEU A 359 3.69 22.31 -14.86
N ILE A 360 3.28 21.71 -13.74
CA ILE A 360 4.19 21.10 -12.78
C ILE A 360 4.31 19.61 -13.05
N GLN A 361 5.53 19.12 -13.14
CA GLN A 361 5.85 17.71 -13.27
C GLN A 361 6.29 17.14 -11.93
N ILE A 362 5.75 15.96 -11.58
CA ILE A 362 6.10 15.23 -10.37
C ILE A 362 6.49 13.81 -10.78
N SER A 363 7.62 13.34 -10.25
CA SER A 363 8.02 11.93 -10.37
C SER A 363 7.97 11.29 -8.98
N ARG A 364 7.18 10.23 -8.82
CA ARG A 364 7.03 9.49 -7.57
C ARG A 364 7.30 8.01 -7.78
N LYS A 365 8.22 7.45 -7.00
CA LYS A 365 8.46 6.00 -7.04
C LYS A 365 7.27 5.23 -6.49
N ARG A 366 6.89 4.16 -7.20
CA ARG A 366 5.84 3.25 -6.75
C ARG A 366 6.25 2.53 -5.45
N LYS A 367 5.37 2.57 -4.47
CA LYS A 367 5.42 1.76 -3.25
C LYS A 367 4.07 1.06 -3.08
N GLY A 368 4.00 -0.22 -3.44
CA GLY A 368 2.76 -1.00 -3.41
C GLY A 368 1.77 -0.67 -4.54
N LYS A 369 0.57 -1.21 -4.43
CA LYS A 369 -0.53 -1.01 -5.39
C LYS A 369 -1.19 0.36 -5.19
N SER A 370 -1.71 0.96 -6.26
CA SER A 370 -2.59 2.12 -6.14
C SER A 370 -3.93 1.71 -5.54
N ILE A 371 -4.66 2.65 -4.97
CA ILE A 371 -6.00 2.39 -4.45
C ILE A 371 -6.95 1.86 -5.54
N TYR A 372 -6.77 2.28 -6.79
CA TYR A 372 -7.56 1.81 -7.92
C TYR A 372 -7.36 0.31 -8.19
N GLU A 373 -6.12 -0.19 -8.07
CA GLU A 373 -5.82 -1.62 -8.27
C GLU A 373 -6.46 -2.50 -7.19
N TYR A 374 -6.80 -1.91 -6.05
CA TYR A 374 -7.55 -2.57 -4.99
C TYR A 374 -9.06 -2.48 -5.18
N LEU A 375 -9.58 -1.30 -5.57
CA LEU A 375 -11.02 -1.04 -5.66
C LEU A 375 -11.66 -1.47 -6.98
N GLU A 376 -10.87 -1.50 -8.08
CA GLU A 376 -11.40 -1.55 -9.43
C GLU A 376 -10.75 -2.66 -10.25
N GLU A 377 -11.52 -3.19 -11.20
CA GLU A 377 -11.06 -4.11 -12.23
C GLU A 377 -11.55 -3.63 -13.61
N PRO A 378 -10.89 -4.03 -14.72
CA PRO A 378 -11.34 -3.67 -16.06
C PRO A 378 -12.75 -4.15 -16.33
N CYS A 379 -13.58 -3.26 -16.88
CA CYS A 379 -14.96 -3.60 -17.25
C CYS A 379 -14.98 -4.56 -18.45
N GLY A 380 -15.54 -5.75 -18.25
CA GLY A 380 -15.68 -6.74 -19.33
C GLY A 380 -16.66 -6.32 -20.45
N LYS A 381 -17.59 -5.38 -20.16
CA LYS A 381 -18.58 -4.90 -21.13
C LYS A 381 -18.04 -3.83 -22.08
N CYS A 382 -17.35 -2.83 -21.55
CA CYS A 382 -16.78 -1.82 -22.40
C CYS A 382 -15.33 -2.16 -22.73
N LYS A 383 -15.03 -2.71 -23.85
CA LYS A 383 -13.66 -2.99 -24.34
C LYS A 383 -12.76 -1.75 -24.39
N SER A 384 -13.19 -0.62 -23.85
CA SER A 384 -12.49 0.64 -23.65
C SER A 384 -12.42 0.94 -22.15
N ASN A 385 -11.37 1.51 -21.67
CA ASN A 385 -10.91 2.06 -20.38
C ASN A 385 -11.90 2.20 -19.19
N GLY A 386 -12.96 1.42 -19.10
CA GLY A 386 -13.87 1.39 -17.96
C GLY A 386 -13.41 0.43 -16.88
N PHE A 387 -13.71 0.78 -15.64
CA PHE A 387 -13.40 -0.05 -14.46
C PHE A 387 -14.67 -0.26 -13.64
N ILE A 388 -14.81 -1.46 -13.06
CA ILE A 388 -15.85 -1.79 -12.08
C ILE A 388 -15.23 -2.14 -10.74
N LEU A 389 -16.03 -2.19 -9.68
CA LEU A 389 -15.57 -2.68 -8.39
C LEU A 389 -15.22 -4.16 -8.49
N LYS A 390 -14.20 -4.60 -7.78
CA LYS A 390 -13.92 -6.03 -7.64
C LYS A 390 -15.03 -6.72 -6.84
N LEU A 391 -15.37 -7.97 -7.22
CA LEU A 391 -16.33 -8.77 -6.47
C LEU A 391 -15.93 -8.90 -4.99
N SER A 392 -14.66 -9.14 -4.70
CA SER A 392 -14.13 -9.23 -3.33
C SER A 392 -14.34 -7.95 -2.51
N TYR A 393 -14.35 -6.78 -3.16
CA TYR A 393 -14.65 -5.53 -2.48
C TYR A 393 -16.16 -5.35 -2.24
N ILE A 394 -16.98 -5.75 -3.21
CA ILE A 394 -18.45 -5.78 -3.07
C ILE A 394 -18.85 -6.73 -1.93
N GLU A 395 -18.27 -7.92 -1.87
CA GLU A 395 -18.46 -8.87 -0.77
C GLU A 395 -18.17 -8.24 0.60
N ASN A 396 -17.07 -7.49 0.70
CA ASN A 396 -16.72 -6.79 1.93
C ASN A 396 -17.73 -5.69 2.31
N LEU A 397 -18.25 -4.95 1.33
CA LEU A 397 -19.28 -3.94 1.56
C LEU A 397 -20.60 -4.57 2.02
N ILE A 398 -21.05 -5.64 1.35
CA ILE A 398 -22.24 -6.42 1.72
C ILE A 398 -22.08 -6.98 3.13
N ARG A 399 -20.91 -7.57 3.43
CA ARG A 399 -20.55 -8.07 4.75
C ARG A 399 -20.71 -7.01 5.85
N ASN A 400 -20.22 -5.81 5.60
CA ASN A 400 -20.31 -4.72 6.57
C ASN A 400 -21.78 -4.38 6.88
N GLU A 401 -22.65 -4.31 5.88
CA GLU A 401 -24.08 -4.04 6.08
C GLU A 401 -24.78 -5.20 6.79
N ILE A 402 -24.46 -6.45 6.45
CA ILE A 402 -25.02 -7.65 7.12
C ILE A 402 -24.63 -7.66 8.60
N ILE A 403 -23.33 -7.47 8.91
CA ILE A 403 -22.83 -7.43 10.29
C ILE A 403 -23.52 -6.32 11.09
N LYS A 404 -23.64 -5.12 10.50
CA LYS A 404 -24.31 -3.99 11.12
C LYS A 404 -25.78 -4.31 11.45
N CYS A 405 -26.55 -4.72 10.46
CA CYS A 405 -27.98 -5.01 10.63
C CYS A 405 -28.22 -6.17 11.60
N TYR A 406 -27.41 -7.22 11.52
CA TYR A 406 -27.51 -8.36 12.43
C TYR A 406 -27.16 -7.99 13.86
N ASN A 407 -26.07 -7.27 14.08
CA ASN A 407 -25.59 -6.92 15.42
C ASN A 407 -26.43 -5.82 16.10
N GLU A 408 -26.92 -4.85 15.32
CA GLU A 408 -27.71 -3.73 15.87
C GLU A 408 -29.19 -4.10 16.04
N ASN A 409 -29.75 -4.86 15.11
CA ASN A 409 -31.19 -5.12 15.03
C ASN A 409 -31.57 -6.62 14.99
N SER A 410 -30.60 -7.53 15.10
CA SER A 410 -30.80 -9.00 15.02
C SER A 410 -31.46 -9.48 13.74
N ILE A 411 -31.29 -8.75 12.64
CA ILE A 411 -31.87 -9.10 11.33
C ILE A 411 -31.02 -10.21 10.69
N LYS A 412 -31.70 -11.25 10.20
CA LYS A 412 -31.08 -12.43 9.56
C LYS A 412 -31.44 -12.60 8.10
N ASP A 413 -32.38 -11.85 7.57
CA ASP A 413 -32.92 -11.99 6.22
C ASP A 413 -32.52 -10.78 5.38
N PHE A 414 -31.88 -11.02 4.24
CA PHE A 414 -31.38 -9.97 3.38
C PHE A 414 -31.70 -10.23 1.91
N TYR A 415 -32.28 -9.24 1.25
CA TYR A 415 -32.38 -9.22 -0.20
C TYR A 415 -31.21 -8.44 -0.77
N ILE A 416 -30.48 -9.06 -1.69
CA ILE A 416 -29.27 -8.51 -2.29
C ILE A 416 -29.44 -8.51 -3.80
N GLU A 417 -29.36 -7.32 -4.39
CA GLU A 417 -29.21 -7.15 -5.83
C GLU A 417 -27.74 -6.94 -6.15
N ILE A 418 -27.22 -7.69 -7.11
CA ILE A 418 -25.84 -7.54 -7.59
C ILE A 418 -25.85 -7.39 -9.10
N ASP A 419 -24.95 -6.55 -9.63
CA ASP A 419 -24.78 -6.38 -11.07
C ASP A 419 -24.53 -7.76 -11.72
N LYS A 420 -25.26 -8.00 -12.78
CA LYS A 420 -25.24 -9.27 -13.53
C LYS A 420 -23.85 -9.66 -14.05
N ASN A 421 -22.92 -8.71 -14.14
CA ASN A 421 -21.55 -9.01 -14.53
C ASN A 421 -20.83 -9.97 -13.58
N TYR A 422 -21.28 -10.06 -12.31
CA TYR A 422 -20.70 -10.94 -11.29
C TYR A 422 -21.41 -12.29 -11.17
N GLU A 423 -22.46 -12.52 -11.98
CA GLU A 423 -23.31 -13.71 -11.87
C GLU A 423 -22.54 -15.02 -12.06
N GLU A 424 -21.66 -15.07 -13.09
CA GLU A 424 -20.86 -16.27 -13.39
C GLU A 424 -19.88 -16.58 -12.26
N ASP A 425 -19.14 -15.58 -11.79
CA ASP A 425 -18.16 -15.73 -10.70
C ASP A 425 -18.82 -16.19 -9.39
N ILE A 426 -19.97 -15.60 -9.05
CA ILE A 426 -20.71 -15.97 -7.84
C ILE A 426 -21.30 -17.37 -7.96
N LYS A 427 -21.87 -17.73 -9.10
CA LYS A 427 -22.45 -19.07 -9.33
C LYS A 427 -21.40 -20.17 -9.37
N GLN A 428 -20.17 -19.86 -9.79
CA GLN A 428 -19.07 -20.82 -9.81
C GLN A 428 -18.73 -21.31 -8.39
N ASP A 429 -18.80 -20.44 -7.37
CA ASP A 429 -18.57 -20.79 -5.97
C ASP A 429 -19.48 -19.97 -5.03
N ILE A 430 -20.77 -20.32 -5.04
CA ILE A 430 -21.78 -19.66 -4.21
C ILE A 430 -21.50 -19.82 -2.70
N PHE A 431 -20.88 -20.93 -2.29
CA PHE A 431 -20.54 -21.15 -0.89
C PHE A 431 -19.46 -20.20 -0.41
N LYS A 432 -18.43 -19.99 -1.22
CA LYS A 432 -17.38 -19.01 -0.94
C LYS A 432 -17.94 -17.59 -0.86
N PHE A 433 -18.83 -17.22 -1.78
CA PHE A 433 -19.50 -15.92 -1.76
C PHE A 433 -20.27 -15.73 -0.44
N LEU A 434 -21.12 -16.71 -0.05
CA LEU A 434 -21.89 -16.67 1.20
C LEU A 434 -20.97 -16.56 2.43
N LYS A 435 -19.86 -17.28 2.43
CA LYS A 435 -18.86 -17.20 3.50
C LYS A 435 -18.25 -15.80 3.60
N ASN A 436 -17.87 -15.22 2.47
CA ASN A 436 -17.21 -13.90 2.42
C ASN A 436 -18.12 -12.78 2.92
N ILE A 437 -19.43 -12.88 2.65
CA ILE A 437 -20.41 -11.87 3.10
C ILE A 437 -20.97 -12.14 4.51
N GLU A 438 -20.50 -13.18 5.25
CA GLU A 438 -21.08 -13.62 6.54
C GLU A 438 -22.56 -14.04 6.41
N GLY A 439 -22.91 -14.65 5.29
CA GLY A 439 -24.29 -15.02 4.95
C GLY A 439 -24.65 -16.49 5.23
N ILE A 440 -23.71 -17.35 5.69
CA ILE A 440 -23.94 -18.81 5.83
C ILE A 440 -25.06 -19.13 6.82
N ASP A 441 -25.15 -18.42 7.93
CA ASP A 441 -26.15 -18.58 9.00
C ASP A 441 -27.37 -17.66 8.82
N LYS A 442 -27.54 -17.08 7.65
CA LYS A 442 -28.57 -16.08 7.34
C LYS A 442 -29.38 -16.50 6.12
N GLU A 443 -30.58 -15.95 5.98
CA GLU A 443 -31.40 -16.13 4.79
C GLU A 443 -31.08 -15.06 3.74
N ILE A 444 -30.42 -15.47 2.67
CA ILE A 444 -30.00 -14.58 1.58
C ILE A 444 -30.89 -14.82 0.37
N TYR A 445 -31.45 -13.70 -0.14
CA TYR A 445 -32.22 -13.64 -1.37
C TYR A 445 -31.40 -12.87 -2.39
N LEU A 446 -30.82 -13.57 -3.38
CA LEU A 446 -29.87 -12.99 -4.34
C LEU A 446 -30.50 -12.84 -5.70
N ASN A 447 -30.46 -11.62 -6.23
CA ASN A 447 -30.95 -11.28 -7.55
C ASN A 447 -29.83 -10.63 -8.39
N PHE A 448 -29.68 -11.09 -9.63
CA PHE A 448 -28.74 -10.49 -10.58
C PHE A 448 -29.49 -9.57 -11.52
N VAL A 449 -29.14 -8.28 -11.47
CA VAL A 449 -29.84 -7.22 -12.21
C VAL A 449 -28.89 -6.48 -13.13
N TYR A 450 -29.43 -5.90 -14.20
CA TYR A 450 -28.72 -4.99 -15.07
C TYR A 450 -28.80 -3.57 -14.52
N ASP A 451 -27.91 -2.70 -14.97
CA ASP A 451 -27.94 -1.25 -14.76
C ASP A 451 -27.86 -0.77 -13.30
N ILE A 452 -27.25 -1.57 -12.45
CA ILE A 452 -26.80 -1.11 -11.12
C ILE A 452 -25.27 -1.05 -11.06
N GLU A 453 -24.75 -0.12 -10.30
CA GLU A 453 -23.32 -0.06 -10.00
C GLU A 453 -23.03 -0.87 -8.73
N GLY A 454 -22.49 -2.08 -8.91
CA GLY A 454 -22.08 -2.93 -7.80
C GLY A 454 -23.24 -3.71 -7.18
N TYR A 455 -23.83 -3.23 -6.11
CA TYR A 455 -24.86 -3.95 -5.35
C TYR A 455 -25.85 -3.01 -4.67
N ARG A 456 -27.00 -3.57 -4.28
CA ARG A 456 -27.96 -3.03 -3.30
C ARG A 456 -28.26 -4.10 -2.28
N ILE A 457 -28.47 -3.73 -1.02
CA ILE A 457 -28.87 -4.64 0.03
C ILE A 457 -30.04 -4.05 0.82
N GLU A 458 -31.05 -4.87 1.06
CA GLU A 458 -32.24 -4.54 1.83
C GLU A 458 -32.42 -5.55 2.95
N PRO A 459 -32.45 -5.16 4.23
CA PRO A 459 -32.82 -6.04 5.32
C PRO A 459 -34.30 -6.32 5.30
N LEU A 460 -34.71 -7.59 5.34
CA LEU A 460 -36.10 -8.03 5.31
C LEU A 460 -36.66 -8.19 6.73
N ILE A 461 -37.50 -7.26 7.13
CA ILE A 461 -38.05 -7.20 8.49
C ILE A 461 -39.45 -7.84 8.53
N PHE A 462 -40.25 -7.65 7.48
CA PHE A 462 -41.63 -8.11 7.45
C PHE A 462 -41.80 -9.39 6.64
N ALA A 463 -42.73 -10.26 7.04
CA ALA A 463 -43.04 -11.51 6.33
C ALA A 463 -43.45 -11.28 4.88
N SER A 464 -44.24 -10.23 4.61
CA SER A 464 -44.68 -9.86 3.25
C SER A 464 -43.51 -9.51 2.30
N GLN A 465 -42.42 -8.91 2.81
CA GLN A 465 -41.22 -8.68 2.01
C GLN A 465 -40.55 -10.00 1.59
N LYS A 466 -40.47 -10.96 2.51
CA LYS A 466 -39.87 -12.29 2.24
C LYS A 466 -40.66 -13.06 1.18
N GLU A 467 -41.99 -12.98 1.23
CA GLU A 467 -42.87 -13.61 0.21
C GLU A 467 -42.61 -13.08 -1.19
N ASN A 468 -42.43 -11.76 -1.32
CA ASN A 468 -42.15 -11.09 -2.60
C ASN A 468 -40.81 -11.55 -3.22
N TYR A 469 -39.82 -11.87 -2.40
CA TYR A 469 -38.46 -12.23 -2.84
C TYR A 469 -38.19 -13.73 -2.82
N GLN A 470 -39.17 -14.58 -2.49
CA GLN A 470 -38.99 -16.04 -2.33
C GLN A 470 -38.32 -16.72 -3.54
N LYS A 471 -38.56 -16.25 -4.76
CA LYS A 471 -37.95 -16.78 -5.99
C LYS A 471 -36.42 -16.56 -6.07
N TYR A 472 -35.90 -15.63 -5.31
CA TYR A 472 -34.47 -15.29 -5.25
C TYR A 472 -33.75 -15.94 -4.08
N LYS A 473 -34.47 -16.71 -3.24
CA LYS A 473 -33.87 -17.37 -2.07
C LYS A 473 -32.81 -18.36 -2.52
N ILE A 474 -31.58 -18.17 -2.03
CA ILE A 474 -30.52 -19.19 -2.17
C ILE A 474 -30.93 -20.38 -1.32
N LYS A 475 -31.18 -21.54 -1.97
CA LYS A 475 -31.40 -22.80 -1.25
C LYS A 475 -30.09 -23.13 -0.53
N THR A 476 -30.06 -22.96 0.78
CA THR A 476 -28.96 -23.42 1.63
C THR A 476 -28.74 -24.88 1.32
N ILE A 477 -27.52 -25.25 0.95
CA ILE A 477 -27.14 -26.64 0.82
C ILE A 477 -27.26 -27.20 2.23
N GLU A 478 -28.32 -28.00 2.48
CA GLU A 478 -28.43 -28.76 3.69
C GLU A 478 -27.18 -29.63 3.80
N LYS A 479 -26.43 -29.37 4.90
CA LYS A 479 -25.36 -30.19 5.47
C LYS A 479 -24.87 -31.35 4.55
N LEU A 480 -23.71 -31.11 3.94
CA LEU A 480 -22.74 -32.15 3.66
C LEU A 480 -21.74 -32.24 4.79
#